data_ba4bd7a4830ab046da65792af699048d
#
_entry.id   ba4bd7a4830ab046da65792af699048d
#
_cell.length_a   1.000
_cell.length_b   1.000
_cell.length_c   1.000
_cell.angle_alpha   90.00
_cell.angle_beta   90.00
_cell.angle_gamma   90.00
#
_symmetry.space_group_name_H-M   'P 1'
#
loop_
_entity.id
_entity.type
_entity.pdbx_description
1 polymer ?
#
loop_
_entity_poly.entity_id
_entity_poly.type
_entity_poly.pdbx_seq_one_letter_code
_entity_poly.pdbx_strand_id
1 'polypeptide(L)'
;MHSLTIECTQEEKDELLGRLWELETAGVTEEDLTANRVSLRAFFAEAFDAAEFAGFGPLWREEPEVDWQAESEAAWPGRPVGERLFVAPPWCTEPTPAGRERLVINPGIAFGTGADTTTQLALEVLERTVRPGDRVFDFGTGSGILALAALRLGAGEVHGCDIDHDAVVAAREDMPPEIGLFTGTLRSIEARWADVIFANINAETVAHNAEEMKRVLKPGGRLIVGGIPPRHADRVIKALGAQEWTLRERVDRDIWVCMAWEDPSEAR
;
A
#
# COMPACT_ATOMS: atom_id res chain seq x y z
N MET A 1 4.17 9.22 -29.95
CA MET A 1 5.35 9.57 -29.15
C MET A 1 6.60 9.07 -29.85
N HIS A 2 7.76 9.73 -29.65
CA HIS A 2 9.02 9.34 -30.29
C HIS A 2 10.07 9.10 -29.22
N SER A 3 10.99 8.16 -29.41
CA SER A 3 12.14 7.97 -28.54
C SER A 3 13.45 8.27 -29.29
N LEU A 4 14.35 8.99 -28.62
CA LEU A 4 15.73 9.21 -29.04
C LEU A 4 16.63 8.31 -28.18
N THR A 5 17.32 7.37 -28.81
CA THR A 5 18.33 6.54 -28.13
C THR A 5 19.71 7.07 -28.48
N ILE A 6 20.56 7.28 -27.47
CA ILE A 6 21.98 7.65 -27.60
C ILE A 6 22.83 6.72 -26.73
N GLU A 7 24.07 6.49 -27.14
CA GLU A 7 25.03 5.68 -26.37
C GLU A 7 26.20 6.54 -25.91
N CYS A 8 26.54 6.44 -24.62
CA CYS A 8 27.62 7.22 -24.02
C CYS A 8 28.42 6.38 -23.02
N THR A 9 29.52 6.98 -22.53
CA THR A 9 30.27 6.44 -21.38
C THR A 9 29.59 6.82 -20.06
N GLN A 10 29.96 6.12 -18.97
CA GLN A 10 29.50 6.48 -17.62
C GLN A 10 29.92 7.91 -17.21
N GLU A 11 31.05 8.41 -17.72
CA GLU A 11 31.54 9.76 -17.43
C GLU A 11 30.70 10.85 -18.13
N GLU A 12 30.18 10.57 -19.32
CA GLU A 12 29.38 11.50 -20.13
C GLU A 12 27.89 11.50 -19.76
N LYS A 13 27.47 10.48 -19.03
CA LYS A 13 26.03 10.19 -18.76
C LYS A 13 25.31 11.37 -18.13
N ASP A 14 25.85 11.91 -17.02
CA ASP A 14 25.15 12.95 -16.26
C ASP A 14 24.99 14.26 -17.03
N GLU A 15 25.99 14.62 -17.85
CA GLU A 15 25.91 15.78 -18.73
C GLU A 15 24.83 15.60 -19.80
N LEU A 16 24.79 14.42 -20.43
CA LEU A 16 23.79 14.11 -21.46
C LEU A 16 22.38 14.01 -20.92
N LEU A 17 22.22 13.46 -19.71
CA LEU A 17 20.93 13.48 -19.02
C LEU A 17 20.44 14.92 -18.79
N GLY A 18 21.32 15.82 -18.33
CA GLY A 18 20.99 17.23 -18.17
C GLY A 18 20.50 17.87 -19.47
N ARG A 19 21.20 17.63 -20.59
CA ARG A 19 20.84 18.14 -21.92
C ARG A 19 19.50 17.58 -22.42
N LEU A 20 19.23 16.28 -22.20
CA LEU A 20 17.96 15.67 -22.58
C LEU A 20 16.79 16.28 -21.76
N TRP A 21 17.00 16.57 -20.47
CA TRP A 21 15.98 17.24 -19.65
C TRP A 21 15.73 18.70 -20.06
N GLU A 22 16.76 19.44 -20.52
CA GLU A 22 16.62 20.79 -21.06
C GLU A 22 15.76 20.83 -22.35
N LEU A 23 15.66 19.70 -23.06
CA LEU A 23 14.81 19.53 -24.24
C LEU A 23 13.39 19.08 -23.92
N GLU A 24 12.97 19.20 -22.65
CA GLU A 24 11.60 18.87 -22.19
C GLU A 24 11.20 17.41 -22.49
N THR A 25 12.12 16.45 -22.29
CA THR A 25 11.78 15.02 -22.38
C THR A 25 10.68 14.63 -21.40
N ALA A 26 9.77 13.76 -21.83
CA ALA A 26 8.75 13.17 -20.95
C ALA A 26 9.34 12.16 -19.95
N GLY A 27 10.56 11.67 -20.21
CA GLY A 27 11.28 10.73 -19.34
C GLY A 27 12.50 10.15 -20.04
N VAL A 28 13.44 9.59 -19.28
CA VAL A 28 14.62 8.91 -19.78
C VAL A 28 14.74 7.54 -19.11
N THR A 29 15.01 6.50 -19.89
CA THR A 29 15.40 5.18 -19.38
C THR A 29 16.86 4.94 -19.67
N GLU A 30 17.53 4.24 -18.74
CA GLU A 30 18.95 3.91 -18.80
C GLU A 30 19.12 2.39 -18.89
N GLU A 31 20.03 1.95 -19.75
CA GLU A 31 20.41 0.54 -19.89
C GLU A 31 21.93 0.40 -19.94
N ASP A 32 22.50 -0.36 -19.02
CA ASP A 32 23.93 -0.63 -19.01
C ASP A 32 24.27 -1.62 -20.13
N LEU A 33 25.01 -1.16 -21.15
CA LEU A 33 25.48 -2.00 -22.25
C LEU A 33 26.75 -2.77 -21.87
N THR A 34 27.63 -2.14 -21.12
CA THR A 34 28.88 -2.70 -20.56
C THR A 34 29.26 -1.96 -19.28
N ALA A 35 30.32 -2.40 -18.58
CA ALA A 35 30.82 -1.72 -17.36
C ALA A 35 31.15 -0.22 -17.55
N ASN A 36 31.32 0.26 -18.79
CA ASN A 36 31.69 1.65 -19.08
C ASN A 36 30.82 2.30 -20.18
N ARG A 37 29.75 1.64 -20.64
CA ARG A 37 28.86 2.19 -21.66
C ARG A 37 27.42 2.04 -21.27
N VAL A 38 26.65 3.11 -21.48
CA VAL A 38 25.23 3.22 -21.16
C VAL A 38 24.45 3.64 -22.40
N SER A 39 23.29 3.08 -22.61
CA SER A 39 22.28 3.55 -23.55
C SER A 39 21.27 4.41 -22.79
N LEU A 40 21.06 5.64 -23.26
CA LEU A 40 20.03 6.54 -22.76
C LEU A 40 18.92 6.61 -23.82
N ARG A 41 17.69 6.33 -23.42
CA ARG A 41 16.49 6.42 -24.26
C ARG A 41 15.54 7.45 -23.68
N ALA A 42 15.46 8.60 -24.35
CA ALA A 42 14.62 9.72 -23.96
C ALA A 42 13.35 9.77 -24.83
N PHE A 43 12.21 10.14 -24.20
CA PHE A 43 10.90 10.15 -24.85
C PHE A 43 10.41 11.57 -25.07
N PHE A 44 9.90 11.86 -26.28
CA PHE A 44 9.45 13.18 -26.69
C PHE A 44 8.09 13.09 -27.41
N ALA A 45 7.30 14.16 -27.32
CA ALA A 45 6.03 14.25 -28.05
C ALA A 45 6.25 14.20 -29.56
N GLU A 46 7.27 14.92 -30.06
CA GLU A 46 7.65 15.01 -31.49
C GLU A 46 9.16 14.80 -31.63
N ALA A 47 9.57 14.27 -32.77
CA ALA A 47 10.98 14.18 -33.12
C ALA A 47 11.53 15.55 -33.55
N PHE A 48 12.75 15.85 -33.13
CA PHE A 48 13.48 17.07 -33.51
C PHE A 48 14.83 16.77 -34.16
N ASP A 49 15.55 17.79 -34.59
CA ASP A 49 16.90 17.62 -35.14
C ASP A 49 17.90 17.30 -34.00
N ALA A 50 18.33 16.03 -33.92
CA ALA A 50 19.27 15.54 -32.93
C ALA A 50 20.75 15.76 -33.32
N ALA A 51 21.07 16.74 -34.17
CA ALA A 51 22.44 17.02 -34.62
C ALA A 51 23.42 17.27 -33.47
N GLU A 52 22.95 17.83 -32.35
CA GLU A 52 23.78 18.05 -31.17
C GLU A 52 24.22 16.73 -30.47
N PHE A 53 23.55 15.62 -30.74
CA PHE A 53 23.91 14.29 -30.24
C PHE A 53 24.62 13.42 -31.27
N ALA A 54 25.05 14.00 -32.42
CA ALA A 54 25.65 13.25 -33.53
C ALA A 54 26.84 12.37 -33.10
N GLY A 55 27.62 12.80 -32.12
CA GLY A 55 28.75 12.04 -31.56
C GLY A 55 28.36 10.81 -30.75
N PHE A 56 27.08 10.64 -30.37
CA PHE A 56 26.54 9.59 -29.49
C PHE A 56 25.62 8.59 -30.22
N GLY A 57 25.65 8.60 -31.57
CA GLY A 57 24.88 7.68 -32.41
C GLY A 57 23.35 7.80 -32.23
N PRO A 58 22.78 9.02 -32.39
CA PRO A 58 21.36 9.23 -32.11
C PRO A 58 20.49 8.39 -33.05
N LEU A 59 19.55 7.65 -32.46
CA LEU A 59 18.61 6.81 -33.19
C LEU A 59 17.20 7.17 -32.76
N TRP A 60 16.43 7.75 -33.68
CA TRP A 60 15.00 7.98 -33.50
C TRP A 60 14.18 6.72 -33.77
N ARG A 61 13.18 6.50 -32.95
CA ARG A 61 12.12 5.51 -33.18
C ARG A 61 10.78 6.15 -32.94
N GLU A 62 9.83 5.83 -33.79
CA GLU A 62 8.42 6.05 -33.46
C GLU A 62 7.98 4.97 -32.49
N GLU A 63 7.53 5.40 -31.32
CA GLU A 63 7.01 4.50 -30.33
C GLU A 63 5.54 4.25 -30.62
N PRO A 64 5.09 3.00 -30.58
CA PRO A 64 3.66 2.74 -30.66
C PRO A 64 2.95 3.55 -29.58
N GLU A 65 1.77 4.04 -29.85
CA GLU A 65 0.89 4.57 -28.82
C GLU A 65 0.62 3.41 -27.83
N VAL A 66 1.37 3.41 -26.74
CA VAL A 66 1.10 2.49 -25.64
C VAL A 66 -0.08 3.08 -24.89
N ASP A 67 -1.18 2.37 -24.89
CA ASP A 67 -2.28 2.64 -23.99
C ASP A 67 -1.84 2.25 -22.57
N TRP A 68 -1.14 3.18 -21.91
CA TRP A 68 -0.65 2.99 -20.55
C TRP A 68 -1.76 2.69 -19.57
N GLN A 69 -2.97 3.16 -19.87
CA GLN A 69 -4.14 2.85 -19.08
C GLN A 69 -4.49 1.36 -19.24
N ALA A 70 -4.59 0.87 -20.48
CA ALA A 70 -4.88 -0.55 -20.73
C ALA A 70 -3.77 -1.48 -20.21
N GLU A 71 -2.48 -1.09 -20.32
CA GLU A 71 -1.39 -1.86 -19.75
C GLU A 71 -1.42 -1.88 -18.21
N SER A 72 -1.68 -0.72 -17.60
CA SER A 72 -1.86 -0.63 -16.15
C SER A 72 -3.06 -1.44 -15.68
N GLU A 73 -4.19 -1.36 -16.39
CA GLU A 73 -5.37 -2.15 -16.12
C GLU A 73 -5.10 -3.66 -16.22
N ALA A 74 -4.35 -4.09 -17.24
CA ALA A 74 -3.96 -5.49 -17.42
C ALA A 74 -2.97 -5.98 -16.33
N ALA A 75 -2.13 -5.10 -15.81
CA ALA A 75 -1.17 -5.41 -14.75
C ALA A 75 -1.84 -5.63 -13.37
N TRP A 76 -3.11 -5.19 -13.20
CA TRP A 76 -3.85 -5.28 -11.95
C TRP A 76 -5.13 -6.13 -12.08
N PRO A 77 -5.02 -7.45 -12.23
CA PRO A 77 -6.18 -8.34 -12.24
C PRO A 77 -6.79 -8.44 -10.84
N GLY A 78 -8.05 -8.79 -10.78
CA GLY A 78 -8.68 -9.21 -9.53
C GLY A 78 -7.97 -10.43 -8.95
N ARG A 79 -7.87 -10.50 -7.61
CA ARG A 79 -7.21 -11.61 -6.92
C ARG A 79 -7.93 -12.04 -5.66
N PRO A 80 -8.03 -13.33 -5.38
CA PRO A 80 -8.50 -13.82 -4.10
C PRO A 80 -7.43 -13.58 -3.03
N VAL A 81 -7.88 -13.15 -1.83
CA VAL A 81 -7.04 -13.01 -0.63
C VAL A 81 -7.76 -13.73 0.51
N GLY A 82 -7.02 -14.57 1.24
CA GLY A 82 -7.62 -15.44 2.24
C GLY A 82 -8.72 -16.35 1.66
N GLU A 83 -9.73 -16.64 2.46
CA GLU A 83 -10.85 -17.50 2.06
C GLU A 83 -12.09 -16.71 1.63
N ARG A 84 -12.27 -15.52 2.17
CA ARG A 84 -13.52 -14.74 2.08
C ARG A 84 -13.42 -13.48 1.23
N LEU A 85 -12.22 -13.02 0.85
CA LEU A 85 -12.02 -11.75 0.18
C LEU A 85 -11.58 -11.90 -1.27
N PHE A 86 -11.97 -10.94 -2.10
CA PHE A 86 -11.54 -10.78 -3.49
C PHE A 86 -11.21 -9.31 -3.74
N VAL A 87 -9.94 -8.98 -3.86
CA VAL A 87 -9.46 -7.62 -4.11
C VAL A 87 -9.40 -7.37 -5.60
N ALA A 88 -10.00 -6.29 -6.04
CA ALA A 88 -10.06 -5.94 -7.46
C ALA A 88 -10.03 -4.43 -7.66
N PRO A 89 -9.36 -3.93 -8.72
CA PRO A 89 -9.47 -2.54 -9.11
C PRO A 89 -10.84 -2.21 -9.72
N PRO A 90 -11.22 -0.92 -9.83
CA PRO A 90 -12.53 -0.50 -10.36
C PRO A 90 -12.82 -1.00 -11.78
N TRP A 91 -11.81 -1.14 -12.62
CA TRP A 91 -11.93 -1.62 -14.02
C TRP A 91 -11.99 -3.15 -14.15
N CYS A 92 -11.74 -3.89 -13.08
CA CYS A 92 -11.79 -5.36 -13.12
C CYS A 92 -13.23 -5.86 -13.31
N THR A 93 -13.51 -6.42 -14.47
CA THR A 93 -14.83 -6.99 -14.85
C THR A 93 -15.00 -8.46 -14.49
N GLU A 94 -13.96 -9.12 -14.00
CA GLU A 94 -14.04 -10.52 -13.57
C GLU A 94 -15.09 -10.70 -12.48
N PRO A 95 -15.92 -11.75 -12.54
CA PRO A 95 -16.92 -12.01 -11.51
C PRO A 95 -16.23 -12.36 -10.18
N THR A 96 -16.81 -11.87 -9.10
CA THR A 96 -16.36 -12.26 -7.75
C THR A 96 -16.60 -13.76 -7.54
N PRO A 97 -15.57 -14.54 -7.17
CA PRO A 97 -15.75 -15.95 -6.89
C PRO A 97 -16.80 -16.20 -5.79
N ALA A 98 -17.55 -17.26 -5.92
CA ALA A 98 -18.63 -17.60 -4.98
C ALA A 98 -18.11 -17.67 -3.51
N GLY A 99 -18.86 -17.08 -2.59
CA GLY A 99 -18.52 -17.06 -1.15
C GLY A 99 -17.48 -16.01 -0.76
N ARG A 100 -17.06 -15.13 -1.68
CA ARG A 100 -16.12 -14.05 -1.38
C ARG A 100 -16.78 -12.67 -1.45
N GLU A 101 -16.31 -11.78 -0.59
CA GLU A 101 -16.67 -10.37 -0.61
C GLU A 101 -15.69 -9.58 -1.49
N ARG A 102 -16.24 -8.77 -2.41
CA ARG A 102 -15.40 -7.94 -3.30
C ARG A 102 -14.99 -6.65 -2.60
N LEU A 103 -13.68 -6.43 -2.59
CA LEU A 103 -13.06 -5.16 -2.19
C LEU A 103 -12.61 -4.43 -3.46
N VAL A 104 -13.26 -3.32 -3.77
CA VAL A 104 -12.88 -2.47 -4.89
C VAL A 104 -11.93 -1.40 -4.36
N ILE A 105 -10.68 -1.41 -4.84
CA ILE A 105 -9.63 -0.47 -4.46
C ILE A 105 -8.94 0.03 -5.71
N ASN A 106 -8.84 1.34 -5.86
CA ASN A 106 -8.04 1.94 -6.90
C ASN A 106 -6.54 1.85 -6.53
N PRO A 107 -5.69 1.21 -7.36
CA PRO A 107 -4.26 1.16 -7.14
C PRO A 107 -3.59 2.52 -7.45
N GLY A 108 -4.03 3.57 -6.76
CA GLY A 108 -3.54 4.93 -6.90
C GLY A 108 -2.31 5.22 -6.04
N ILE A 109 -2.24 6.44 -5.52
CA ILE A 109 -1.06 7.00 -4.79
C ILE A 109 -0.93 6.42 -3.37
N ALA A 110 -2.02 5.95 -2.76
CA ALA A 110 -2.02 5.48 -1.37
C ALA A 110 -1.44 4.06 -1.24
N PHE A 111 -0.68 3.82 -0.17
CA PHE A 111 -0.18 2.49 0.18
C PHE A 111 -1.32 1.53 0.56
N GLY A 112 -1.09 0.21 0.36
CA GLY A 112 -2.05 -0.81 0.79
C GLY A 112 -3.12 -1.12 -0.26
N THR A 113 -2.71 -1.36 -1.51
CA THR A 113 -3.64 -1.66 -2.62
C THR A 113 -4.12 -3.12 -2.63
N GLY A 114 -3.61 -3.97 -1.73
CA GLY A 114 -3.88 -5.41 -1.71
C GLY A 114 -3.07 -6.23 -2.69
N ALA A 115 -2.19 -5.61 -3.49
CA ALA A 115 -1.24 -6.33 -4.34
C ALA A 115 0.01 -6.77 -3.57
N ASP A 116 0.39 -6.02 -2.57
CA ASP A 116 1.56 -6.26 -1.75
C ASP A 116 1.34 -7.35 -0.69
N THR A 117 2.40 -8.09 -0.38
CA THR A 117 2.36 -9.23 0.57
C THR A 117 1.90 -8.80 1.96
N THR A 118 2.28 -7.61 2.43
CA THR A 118 1.92 -7.17 3.78
C THR A 118 0.43 -6.90 3.94
N THR A 119 -0.20 -6.27 2.94
CA THR A 119 -1.65 -6.01 2.94
C THR A 119 -2.43 -7.32 2.80
N GLN A 120 -2.00 -8.25 1.93
CA GLN A 120 -2.64 -9.56 1.81
C GLN A 120 -2.59 -10.32 3.13
N LEU A 121 -1.43 -10.34 3.78
CA LEU A 121 -1.24 -10.99 5.06
C LEU A 121 -2.12 -10.37 6.16
N ALA A 122 -2.22 -9.04 6.19
CA ALA A 122 -3.10 -8.32 7.11
C ALA A 122 -4.58 -8.66 6.86
N LEU A 123 -5.04 -8.71 5.61
CA LEU A 123 -6.40 -9.10 5.22
C LEU A 123 -6.74 -10.53 5.65
N GLU A 124 -5.82 -11.47 5.49
CA GLU A 124 -6.01 -12.87 5.92
C GLU A 124 -6.14 -13.00 7.45
N VAL A 125 -5.34 -12.27 8.20
CA VAL A 125 -5.46 -12.26 9.67
C VAL A 125 -6.75 -11.56 10.09
N LEU A 126 -7.12 -10.48 9.40
CA LEU A 126 -8.33 -9.71 9.62
C LEU A 126 -9.59 -10.57 9.45
N GLU A 127 -9.69 -11.35 8.37
CA GLU A 127 -10.88 -12.16 8.10
C GLU A 127 -11.16 -13.22 9.18
N ARG A 128 -10.13 -13.66 9.92
CA ARG A 128 -10.24 -14.59 11.04
C ARG A 128 -10.51 -13.89 12.37
N THR A 129 -10.23 -12.59 12.46
CA THR A 129 -10.28 -11.82 13.69
C THR A 129 -11.56 -11.00 13.85
N VAL A 130 -12.06 -10.38 12.77
CA VAL A 130 -13.28 -9.56 12.80
C VAL A 130 -14.52 -10.44 12.98
N ARG A 131 -15.42 -10.00 13.83
CA ARG A 131 -16.70 -10.64 14.11
C ARG A 131 -17.84 -9.70 13.68
N PRO A 132 -18.99 -10.24 13.27
CA PRO A 132 -20.15 -9.40 12.99
C PRO A 132 -20.53 -8.51 14.19
N GLY A 133 -20.74 -7.23 13.89
CA GLY A 133 -21.10 -6.23 14.89
C GLY A 133 -19.94 -5.56 15.63
N ASP A 134 -18.69 -5.96 15.40
CA ASP A 134 -17.50 -5.30 15.97
C ASP A 134 -17.42 -3.82 15.61
N ARG A 135 -16.94 -3.00 16.54
CA ARG A 135 -16.41 -1.67 16.26
C ARG A 135 -14.94 -1.79 15.90
N VAL A 136 -14.62 -1.38 14.69
CA VAL A 136 -13.27 -1.55 14.12
C VAL A 136 -12.61 -0.20 13.90
N PHE A 137 -11.34 -0.10 14.30
CA PHE A 137 -10.52 1.07 14.04
C PHE A 137 -9.27 0.73 13.22
N ASP A 138 -9.10 1.39 12.08
CA ASP A 138 -7.95 1.23 11.17
C ASP A 138 -6.94 2.37 11.42
N PHE A 139 -5.83 2.07 12.07
CA PHE A 139 -4.78 3.02 12.42
C PHE A 139 -3.66 3.02 11.38
N GLY A 140 -3.55 4.10 10.63
CA GLY A 140 -2.73 4.19 9.42
C GLY A 140 -3.47 3.57 8.24
N THR A 141 -4.66 4.11 7.93
CA THR A 141 -5.61 3.49 7.01
C THR A 141 -5.12 3.43 5.56
N GLY A 142 -4.21 4.31 5.14
CA GLY A 142 -3.69 4.38 3.78
C GLY A 142 -4.80 4.40 2.75
N SER A 143 -4.89 3.38 1.89
CA SER A 143 -5.96 3.22 0.89
C SER A 143 -7.35 2.95 1.47
N GLY A 144 -7.47 2.62 2.76
CA GLY A 144 -8.71 2.22 3.40
C GLY A 144 -9.10 0.75 3.19
N ILE A 145 -8.27 -0.06 2.55
CA ILE A 145 -8.61 -1.45 2.20
C ILE A 145 -8.94 -2.31 3.42
N LEU A 146 -8.24 -2.12 4.56
CA LEU A 146 -8.50 -2.89 5.77
C LEU A 146 -9.83 -2.47 6.41
N ALA A 147 -10.12 -1.17 6.42
CA ALA A 147 -11.41 -0.64 6.86
C ALA A 147 -12.55 -1.17 5.98
N LEU A 148 -12.38 -1.17 4.65
CA LEU A 148 -13.36 -1.73 3.73
C LEU A 148 -13.57 -3.22 3.96
N ALA A 149 -12.50 -3.98 4.14
CA ALA A 149 -12.57 -5.41 4.43
C ALA A 149 -13.33 -5.68 5.74
N ALA A 150 -13.06 -4.93 6.80
CA ALA A 150 -13.77 -5.06 8.07
C ALA A 150 -15.29 -4.83 7.90
N LEU A 151 -15.69 -3.80 7.18
CA LEU A 151 -17.10 -3.52 6.87
C LEU A 151 -17.74 -4.69 6.09
N ARG A 152 -17.08 -5.19 5.04
CA ARG A 152 -17.57 -6.31 4.23
C ARG A 152 -17.65 -7.63 5.00
N LEU A 153 -16.83 -7.80 6.01
CA LEU A 153 -16.87 -8.96 6.90
C LEU A 153 -17.93 -8.87 8.03
N GLY A 154 -18.68 -7.76 8.06
CA GLY A 154 -19.83 -7.58 8.93
C GLY A 154 -19.53 -6.75 10.18
N ALA A 155 -18.44 -5.99 10.25
CA ALA A 155 -18.24 -5.01 11.30
C ALA A 155 -19.44 -4.04 11.39
N GLY A 156 -19.85 -3.69 12.60
CA GLY A 156 -21.01 -2.84 12.85
C GLY A 156 -20.71 -1.34 12.68
N GLU A 157 -19.50 -0.94 13.02
CA GLU A 157 -19.01 0.44 12.91
C GLU A 157 -17.52 0.42 12.58
N VAL A 158 -17.11 1.19 11.55
CA VAL A 158 -15.73 1.22 11.08
C VAL A 158 -15.25 2.66 10.96
N HIS A 159 -14.14 2.95 11.62
CA HIS A 159 -13.43 4.21 11.48
C HIS A 159 -11.96 3.95 11.15
N GLY A 160 -11.32 4.92 10.50
CA GLY A 160 -9.88 4.88 10.23
C GLY A 160 -9.27 6.26 10.26
N CYS A 161 -7.98 6.32 10.55
CA CYS A 161 -7.22 7.56 10.43
C CYS A 161 -5.87 7.34 9.76
N ASP A 162 -5.39 8.40 9.16
CA ASP A 162 -4.00 8.52 8.73
C ASP A 162 -3.47 9.90 9.11
N ILE A 163 -2.17 10.03 9.30
CA ILE A 163 -1.52 11.33 9.50
C ILE A 163 -1.36 12.08 8.17
N ASP A 164 -1.35 11.33 7.07
CA ASP A 164 -1.29 11.86 5.72
C ASP A 164 -2.69 12.27 5.26
N HIS A 165 -2.88 13.58 5.06
CA HIS A 165 -4.14 14.14 4.60
C HIS A 165 -4.50 13.67 3.19
N ASP A 166 -3.52 13.58 2.29
CA ASP A 166 -3.74 13.23 0.89
C ASP A 166 -4.15 11.75 0.77
N ALA A 167 -3.57 10.88 1.60
CA ALA A 167 -4.00 9.49 1.70
C ALA A 167 -5.46 9.37 2.15
N VAL A 168 -5.89 10.15 3.16
CA VAL A 168 -7.28 10.15 3.64
C VAL A 168 -8.24 10.68 2.57
N VAL A 169 -7.86 11.73 1.83
CA VAL A 169 -8.68 12.28 0.73
C VAL A 169 -8.85 11.22 -0.37
N ALA A 170 -7.75 10.60 -0.80
CA ALA A 170 -7.79 9.55 -1.82
C ALA A 170 -8.61 8.34 -1.37
N ALA A 171 -8.42 7.86 -0.14
CA ALA A 171 -9.19 6.74 0.40
C ALA A 171 -10.70 7.02 0.42
N ARG A 172 -11.13 8.23 0.74
CA ARG A 172 -12.55 8.61 0.77
C ARG A 172 -13.25 8.49 -0.58
N GLU A 173 -12.52 8.61 -1.69
CA GLU A 173 -13.08 8.46 -3.04
C GLU A 173 -13.54 7.01 -3.30
N ASP A 174 -12.84 6.04 -2.73
CA ASP A 174 -13.11 4.60 -2.91
C ASP A 174 -13.99 4.02 -1.80
N MET A 175 -14.10 4.72 -0.65
CA MET A 175 -14.77 4.17 0.51
C MET A 175 -16.27 4.49 0.56
N PRO A 176 -17.11 3.53 0.98
CA PRO A 176 -18.50 3.80 1.28
C PRO A 176 -18.65 4.78 2.45
N PRO A 177 -19.70 5.62 2.47
CA PRO A 177 -19.89 6.68 3.46
C PRO A 177 -20.06 6.17 4.90
N GLU A 178 -20.32 4.88 5.08
CA GLU A 178 -20.41 4.20 6.39
C GLU A 178 -19.04 4.09 7.09
N ILE A 179 -17.94 4.23 6.35
CA ILE A 179 -16.59 4.23 6.92
C ILE A 179 -16.18 5.66 7.26
N GLY A 180 -16.02 5.93 8.54
CA GLY A 180 -15.58 7.23 9.03
C GLY A 180 -14.06 7.41 8.94
N LEU A 181 -13.55 8.06 7.89
CA LEU A 181 -12.13 8.35 7.73
C LEU A 181 -11.80 9.79 8.14
N PHE A 182 -10.66 10.00 8.79
CA PHE A 182 -10.20 11.35 9.16
C PHE A 182 -8.66 11.44 9.22
N THR A 183 -8.15 12.65 9.00
CA THR A 183 -6.74 12.95 9.20
C THR A 183 -6.48 13.15 10.68
N GLY A 184 -5.60 12.34 11.27
CA GLY A 184 -5.33 12.41 12.70
C GLY A 184 -4.65 11.18 13.28
N THR A 185 -4.86 10.98 14.58
CA THR A 185 -4.25 9.88 15.34
C THR A 185 -5.27 9.23 16.27
N LEU A 186 -4.88 8.14 16.94
CA LEU A 186 -5.67 7.46 17.97
C LEU A 186 -6.18 8.38 19.10
N ARG A 187 -5.52 9.52 19.33
CA ARG A 187 -5.92 10.49 20.38
C ARG A 187 -7.29 11.09 20.14
N SER A 188 -7.77 11.10 18.91
CA SER A 188 -9.10 11.59 18.53
C SER A 188 -10.23 10.60 18.86
N ILE A 189 -9.90 9.36 19.26
CA ILE A 189 -10.86 8.31 19.53
C ILE A 189 -11.08 8.18 21.04
N GLU A 190 -12.33 7.95 21.44
CA GLU A 190 -12.70 7.70 22.82
C GLU A 190 -12.03 6.46 23.38
N ALA A 191 -11.77 6.47 24.69
CA ALA A 191 -11.26 5.30 25.36
C ALA A 191 -12.28 4.15 25.32
N ARG A 192 -11.79 2.91 25.14
CA ARG A 192 -12.61 1.69 25.10
C ARG A 192 -13.71 1.73 24.02
N TRP A 193 -13.40 2.35 22.89
CA TRP A 193 -14.32 2.43 21.77
C TRP A 193 -14.26 1.19 20.88
N ALA A 194 -13.07 0.68 20.54
CA ALA A 194 -12.86 -0.37 19.55
C ALA A 194 -12.93 -1.79 20.14
N ASP A 195 -13.59 -2.70 19.44
CA ASP A 195 -13.50 -4.14 19.66
C ASP A 195 -12.26 -4.71 18.96
N VAL A 196 -11.89 -4.11 17.81
CA VAL A 196 -10.70 -4.47 17.03
C VAL A 196 -9.98 -3.22 16.56
N ILE A 197 -8.65 -3.22 16.66
CA ILE A 197 -7.77 -2.22 16.04
C ILE A 197 -6.89 -2.93 15.02
N PHE A 198 -6.73 -2.33 13.85
CA PHE A 198 -5.69 -2.67 12.86
C PHE A 198 -4.59 -1.63 12.87
N ALA A 199 -3.35 -2.08 12.64
CA ALA A 199 -2.20 -1.23 12.47
C ALA A 199 -1.22 -1.90 11.47
N ASN A 200 -1.46 -1.73 10.16
CA ASN A 200 -0.55 -2.22 9.12
C ASN A 200 0.48 -1.15 8.77
N ILE A 201 1.33 -0.80 9.74
CA ILE A 201 2.27 0.31 9.72
C ILE A 201 3.65 -0.13 10.23
N ASN A 202 4.63 0.79 10.25
CA ASN A 202 5.96 0.45 10.71
C ASN A 202 6.05 0.13 12.22
N ALA A 203 7.00 -0.75 12.58
CA ALA A 203 7.20 -1.25 13.94
C ALA A 203 7.45 -0.15 14.98
N GLU A 204 8.07 0.96 14.58
CA GLU A 204 8.37 2.09 15.48
C GLU A 204 7.08 2.82 15.89
N THR A 205 6.24 3.11 14.93
CA THR A 205 4.93 3.75 15.15
C THR A 205 4.03 2.86 16.01
N VAL A 206 4.00 1.53 15.75
CA VAL A 206 3.27 0.58 16.59
C VAL A 206 3.77 0.63 18.03
N ALA A 207 5.09 0.49 18.24
CA ALA A 207 5.67 0.48 19.59
C ALA A 207 5.44 1.80 20.34
N HIS A 208 5.51 2.94 19.63
CA HIS A 208 5.28 4.26 20.22
C HIS A 208 3.81 4.46 20.65
N ASN A 209 2.86 3.90 19.91
CA ASN A 209 1.43 4.08 20.17
C ASN A 209 0.79 2.92 20.95
N ALA A 210 1.57 1.99 21.50
CA ALA A 210 1.06 0.81 22.22
C ALA A 210 0.10 1.19 23.36
N GLU A 211 0.42 2.21 24.15
CA GLU A 211 -0.42 2.71 25.24
C GLU A 211 -1.74 3.33 24.72
N GLU A 212 -1.67 4.11 23.64
CA GLU A 212 -2.86 4.70 23.02
C GLU A 212 -3.78 3.64 22.39
N MET A 213 -3.22 2.62 21.74
CA MET A 213 -4.00 1.49 21.26
C MET A 213 -4.69 0.76 22.40
N LYS A 214 -3.98 0.56 23.54
CA LYS A 214 -4.57 -0.03 24.74
C LYS A 214 -5.71 0.82 25.30
N ARG A 215 -5.56 2.15 25.30
CA ARG A 215 -6.60 3.09 25.76
C ARG A 215 -7.88 3.01 24.93
N VAL A 216 -7.72 2.91 23.58
CA VAL A 216 -8.84 2.90 22.64
C VAL A 216 -9.53 1.55 22.59
N LEU A 217 -8.79 0.46 22.79
CA LEU A 217 -9.33 -0.89 22.76
C LEU A 217 -10.21 -1.16 24.01
N LYS A 218 -11.32 -1.87 23.81
CA LYS A 218 -12.13 -2.40 24.91
C LYS A 218 -11.40 -3.52 25.65
N PRO A 219 -11.74 -3.79 26.92
CA PRO A 219 -11.34 -5.04 27.57
C PRO A 219 -11.78 -6.26 26.74
N GLY A 220 -10.90 -7.24 26.57
CA GLY A 220 -11.14 -8.39 25.69
C GLY A 220 -11.08 -8.08 24.20
N GLY A 221 -10.66 -6.86 23.84
CA GLY A 221 -10.52 -6.44 22.46
C GLY A 221 -9.29 -7.05 21.77
N ARG A 222 -9.25 -6.94 20.46
CA ARG A 222 -8.25 -7.59 19.61
C ARG A 222 -7.46 -6.55 18.83
N LEU A 223 -6.14 -6.76 18.72
CA LEU A 223 -5.24 -5.90 17.96
C LEU A 223 -4.57 -6.73 16.88
N ILE A 224 -4.59 -6.24 15.64
CA ILE A 224 -3.83 -6.82 14.53
C ILE A 224 -2.74 -5.83 14.13
N VAL A 225 -1.49 -6.32 14.08
CA VAL A 225 -0.32 -5.54 13.69
C VAL A 225 0.34 -6.21 12.50
N GLY A 226 0.40 -5.51 11.38
CA GLY A 226 1.07 -5.92 10.14
C GLY A 226 2.13 -4.92 9.69
N GLY A 227 2.75 -5.18 8.53
CA GLY A 227 3.78 -4.30 7.99
C GLY A 227 5.11 -4.36 8.75
N ILE A 228 5.35 -5.43 9.52
CA ILE A 228 6.51 -5.56 10.41
C ILE A 228 7.56 -6.46 9.76
N PRO A 229 8.77 -5.95 9.43
CA PRO A 229 9.89 -6.83 9.06
C PRO A 229 10.27 -7.75 10.24
N PRO A 230 10.65 -9.03 10.00
CA PRO A 230 10.99 -9.99 11.06
C PRO A 230 12.03 -9.47 12.07
N ARG A 231 13.02 -8.73 11.58
CA ARG A 231 14.06 -8.11 12.45
C ARG A 231 13.54 -7.09 13.46
N HIS A 232 12.32 -6.59 13.27
CA HIS A 232 11.66 -5.62 14.15
C HIS A 232 10.52 -6.23 14.97
N ALA A 233 10.18 -7.52 14.76
CA ALA A 233 9.09 -8.19 15.46
C ALA A 233 9.29 -8.19 16.98
N ASP A 234 10.51 -8.45 17.48
CA ASP A 234 10.80 -8.47 18.91
C ASP A 234 10.56 -7.10 19.58
N ARG A 235 10.80 -6.00 18.87
CA ARG A 235 10.48 -4.65 19.37
C ARG A 235 8.99 -4.48 19.61
N VAL A 236 8.17 -4.92 18.66
CA VAL A 236 6.71 -4.87 18.76
C VAL A 236 6.22 -5.79 19.89
N ILE A 237 6.72 -7.04 19.94
CA ILE A 237 6.38 -8.01 20.97
C ILE A 237 6.69 -7.46 22.36
N LYS A 238 7.83 -6.83 22.56
CA LYS A 238 8.20 -6.22 23.83
C LYS A 238 7.29 -5.04 24.20
N ALA A 239 6.97 -4.16 23.24
CA ALA A 239 6.14 -2.99 23.48
C ALA A 239 4.70 -3.37 23.83
N LEU A 240 4.11 -4.32 23.10
CA LEU A 240 2.74 -4.79 23.34
C LEU A 240 2.65 -5.68 24.58
N GLY A 241 3.66 -6.53 24.84
CA GLY A 241 3.76 -7.32 26.05
C GLY A 241 3.84 -6.45 27.32
N ALA A 242 4.48 -5.28 27.26
CA ALA A 242 4.50 -4.31 28.36
C ALA A 242 3.10 -3.73 28.67
N GLN A 243 2.15 -3.82 27.73
CA GLN A 243 0.75 -3.46 27.91
C GLN A 243 -0.14 -4.68 28.28
N GLU A 244 0.47 -5.78 28.66
CA GLU A 244 -0.21 -7.03 29.10
C GLU A 244 -1.04 -7.72 28.01
N TRP A 245 -0.84 -7.39 26.72
CA TRP A 245 -1.51 -8.11 25.64
C TRP A 245 -0.94 -9.50 25.43
N THR A 246 -1.79 -10.44 25.08
CA THR A 246 -1.42 -11.82 24.76
C THR A 246 -1.34 -12.01 23.25
N LEU A 247 -0.18 -12.42 22.75
CA LEU A 247 -0.01 -12.82 21.35
C LEU A 247 -0.78 -14.11 21.09
N ARG A 248 -1.72 -14.08 20.15
CA ARG A 248 -2.57 -15.21 19.78
C ARG A 248 -2.11 -15.89 18.51
N GLU A 249 -1.68 -15.10 17.54
CA GLU A 249 -1.25 -15.58 16.24
C GLU A 249 -0.07 -14.76 15.74
N ARG A 250 0.88 -15.43 15.09
CA ARG A 250 1.95 -14.80 14.29
C ARG A 250 2.04 -15.54 12.98
N VAL A 251 1.98 -14.79 11.89
CA VAL A 251 2.14 -15.31 10.52
C VAL A 251 3.31 -14.58 9.87
N ASP A 252 4.26 -15.36 9.39
CA ASP A 252 5.44 -14.88 8.67
C ASP A 252 5.28 -15.25 7.20
N ARG A 253 5.49 -14.28 6.30
CA ARG A 253 5.50 -14.49 4.84
C ARG A 253 6.51 -13.56 4.19
N ASP A 254 7.42 -14.10 3.40
CA ASP A 254 8.52 -13.38 2.78
C ASP A 254 9.33 -12.59 3.83
N ILE A 255 9.33 -11.27 3.69
CA ILE A 255 10.02 -10.33 4.59
C ILE A 255 9.05 -9.62 5.54
N TRP A 256 7.84 -10.16 5.75
CA TRP A 256 6.79 -9.53 6.54
C TRP A 256 6.21 -10.44 7.61
N VAL A 257 5.84 -9.84 8.72
CA VAL A 257 5.15 -10.47 9.84
C VAL A 257 3.83 -9.75 10.09
N CYS A 258 2.77 -10.53 10.32
CA CYS A 258 1.52 -10.05 10.87
C CYS A 258 1.21 -10.79 12.16
N MET A 259 0.74 -10.08 13.18
CA MET A 259 0.49 -10.61 14.52
C MET A 259 -0.89 -10.21 15.01
N ALA A 260 -1.63 -11.15 15.55
CA ALA A 260 -2.88 -10.90 16.26
C ALA A 260 -2.69 -11.03 17.76
N TRP A 261 -3.23 -10.06 18.48
CA TRP A 261 -3.13 -9.94 19.93
C TRP A 261 -4.52 -9.81 20.54
N GLU A 262 -4.64 -10.19 21.81
CA GLU A 262 -5.88 -10.05 22.56
C GLU A 262 -5.59 -9.44 23.94
N ASP A 263 -6.43 -8.51 24.35
CA ASP A 263 -6.43 -8.01 25.72
C ASP A 263 -6.97 -9.10 26.64
N PRO A 264 -6.18 -9.59 27.62
CA PRO A 264 -6.62 -10.64 28.53
C PRO A 264 -7.68 -10.17 29.54
N SER A 265 -7.94 -8.87 29.60
CA SER A 265 -8.96 -8.32 30.52
C SER A 265 -10.34 -8.84 30.12
N GLU A 266 -11.10 -9.33 31.07
CA GLU A 266 -12.49 -9.74 30.81
C GLU A 266 -13.36 -8.50 30.54
N ALA A 267 -14.24 -8.61 29.53
CA ALA A 267 -15.30 -7.64 29.32
C ALA A 267 -16.26 -7.71 30.51
N ARG A 268 -16.28 -6.67 31.33
CA ARG A 268 -17.21 -6.54 32.46
C ARG A 268 -18.57 -6.01 32.00
#